data_396eee5b2a457ab81c4cf6a82048972d
#
_entry.id   396eee5b2a457ab81c4cf6a82048972d
#
_cell.length_a   1.000
_cell.length_b   1.000
_cell.length_c   1.000
_cell.angle_alpha   90.00
_cell.angle_beta   90.00
_cell.angle_gamma   90.00
#
_symmetry.space_group_name_H-M   'P 1'
#
loop_
_entity.id
_entity.type
_entity.pdbx_description
1 polymer ?
#
loop_
_entity_poly.entity_id
_entity_poly.type
_entity_poly.pdbx_seq_one_letter_code
_entity_poly.pdbx_strand_id
1 'polypeptide(L)' 'MTQAALRLRQPLQWLSHPFWGHVSACRAYAIRQDQNVPEGLYVAWTHNQDGRRIPKCLGLYQTFEQAEEACSRHAP' A
#
# COMPACT_ATOMS: atom_id res chain seq x y z
N MET A 1 13.89 11.34 23.18
CA MET A 1 13.92 12.09 21.93
C MET A 1 12.78 11.67 21.05
N THR A 2 11.87 12.59 20.86
CA THR A 2 10.69 12.32 20.06
C THR A 2 11.01 12.07 18.60
N GLN A 3 12.08 12.64 18.10
CA GLN A 3 12.43 12.48 16.70
C GLN A 3 12.88 11.07 16.34
N ALA A 4 13.41 10.34 17.30
CA ALA A 4 13.78 8.97 17.04
C ALA A 4 12.56 8.13 16.69
N ALA A 5 11.46 8.36 17.39
CA ALA A 5 10.22 7.65 17.12
C ALA A 5 9.67 7.99 15.73
N LEU A 6 9.79 9.25 15.32
CA LEU A 6 9.32 9.66 14.01
C LEU A 6 10.13 9.04 12.89
N ARG A 7 11.41 8.82 13.12
CA ARG A 7 12.28 8.25 12.10
C ARG A 7 12.18 6.75 11.96
N LEU A 8 11.57 6.08 12.93
CA LEU A 8 11.39 4.64 12.85
C LEU A 8 10.45 4.23 11.74
N ARG A 9 9.63 5.17 11.27
CA ARG A 9 8.67 4.86 10.25
C ARG A 9 8.83 5.84 9.10
N GLN A 10 9.53 5.42 8.07
CA GLN A 10 9.67 6.22 6.86
C GLN A 10 8.51 5.96 5.93
N PRO A 11 8.06 6.98 5.20
CA PRO A 11 7.03 6.77 4.19
C PRO A 11 7.48 5.74 3.17
N LEU A 12 6.57 4.90 2.74
CA LEU A 12 6.85 3.95 1.68
C LEU A 12 7.02 4.71 0.37
N GLN A 13 7.96 4.26 -0.43
CA GLN A 13 8.15 4.77 -1.78
C GLN A 13 7.25 4.00 -2.73
N TRP A 14 6.63 4.68 -3.68
CA TRP A 14 5.66 4.07 -4.58
C TRP A 14 6.09 4.22 -6.02
N LEU A 15 5.89 3.15 -6.77
CA LEU A 15 6.19 3.08 -8.19
C LEU A 15 4.92 2.75 -8.95
N SER A 16 4.73 3.39 -10.10
CA SER A 16 3.62 3.06 -10.97
C SER A 16 3.82 1.69 -11.60
N HIS A 17 2.75 0.94 -11.72
CA HIS A 17 2.79 -0.38 -12.32
C HIS A 17 1.59 -0.55 -13.25
N PRO A 18 1.76 -1.09 -14.46
CA PRO A 18 0.65 -1.17 -15.42
C PRO A 18 -0.51 -2.05 -14.97
N PHE A 19 -0.25 -3.06 -14.15
CA PHE A 19 -1.31 -3.95 -13.67
C PHE A 19 -1.73 -3.65 -12.25
N TRP A 20 -0.78 -3.28 -11.39
CA TRP A 20 -1.04 -3.19 -9.96
C TRP A 20 -1.34 -1.77 -9.49
N GLY A 21 -1.30 -0.81 -10.38
CA GLY A 21 -1.52 0.58 -10.04
C GLY A 21 -0.29 1.21 -9.42
N HIS A 22 -0.18 1.15 -8.11
CA HIS A 22 0.99 1.62 -7.39
C HIS A 22 1.52 0.50 -6.52
N VAL A 23 2.80 0.21 -6.65
CA VAL A 23 3.47 -0.84 -5.88
C VAL A 23 4.55 -0.19 -5.04
N SER A 24 4.65 -0.56 -3.77
CA SER A 24 5.72 -0.03 -2.93
C SER A 24 7.08 -0.49 -3.45
N ALA A 25 8.10 0.33 -3.26
CA ALA A 25 9.44 0.01 -3.73
C ALA A 25 9.97 -1.27 -3.07
N CYS A 26 9.54 -1.56 -1.85
CA CYS A 26 9.89 -2.82 -1.19
C CYS A 26 9.07 -4.00 -1.70
N ARG A 27 8.09 -3.74 -2.58
CA ARG A 27 7.24 -4.73 -3.25
C ARG A 27 6.38 -5.54 -2.28
N ALA A 28 6.12 -5.00 -1.10
CA ALA A 28 5.28 -5.66 -0.11
C ALA A 28 3.83 -5.21 -0.16
N TYR A 29 3.54 -4.10 -0.85
CA TYR A 29 2.20 -3.52 -0.87
C TYR A 29 1.85 -3.02 -2.25
N ALA A 30 0.54 -2.99 -2.54
CA ALA A 30 0.00 -2.40 -3.76
C ALA A 30 -1.25 -1.61 -3.43
N ILE A 31 -1.44 -0.50 -4.10
CA ILE A 31 -2.66 0.32 -4.00
C ILE A 31 -3.23 0.44 -5.39
N ARG A 32 -4.48 0.06 -5.55
CA ARG A 32 -5.14 0.04 -6.85
C ARG A 32 -6.44 0.82 -6.82
N GLN A 33 -6.79 1.31 -7.99
CA GLN A 33 -8.10 1.89 -8.25
C GLN A 33 -8.53 1.34 -9.61
N ASP A 34 -9.29 0.26 -9.61
CA ASP A 34 -9.69 -0.39 -10.85
C ASP A 34 -11.20 -0.56 -10.90
N GLN A 35 -11.68 -1.17 -11.99
CA GLN A 35 -13.13 -1.27 -12.21
C GLN A 35 -13.85 -2.14 -11.20
N ASN A 36 -13.14 -2.95 -10.45
CA ASN A 36 -13.72 -3.79 -9.40
C ASN A 36 -13.80 -3.06 -8.07
N VAL A 37 -13.23 -1.86 -7.99
CA VAL A 37 -13.27 -1.03 -6.80
C VAL A 37 -14.28 0.07 -7.04
N PRO A 38 -15.17 0.36 -6.07
CA PRO A 38 -16.12 1.45 -6.24
C PRO A 38 -15.41 2.74 -6.66
N GLU A 39 -16.05 3.47 -7.56
CA GLU A 39 -15.49 4.69 -8.12
C GLU A 39 -15.08 5.65 -7.00
N GLY A 40 -13.88 6.21 -7.13
CA GLY A 40 -13.36 7.16 -6.16
C GLY A 40 -12.70 6.54 -4.95
N LEU A 41 -12.65 5.21 -4.87
CA LEU A 41 -12.00 4.53 -3.76
C LEU A 41 -10.69 3.87 -4.20
N TYR A 42 -9.84 3.64 -3.24
CA TYR A 42 -8.57 2.94 -3.43
C TYR A 42 -8.57 1.68 -2.59
N VAL A 43 -8.08 0.59 -3.15
CA VAL A 43 -7.91 -0.65 -2.41
C VAL A 43 -6.43 -0.88 -2.13
N ALA A 44 -6.11 -1.17 -0.88
CA ALA A 44 -4.74 -1.50 -0.47
C ALA A 44 -4.62 -2.99 -0.28
N TRP A 45 -3.56 -3.57 -0.81
CA TRP A 45 -3.28 -5.00 -0.75
C TRP A 45 -1.87 -5.24 -0.24
N THR A 46 -1.67 -6.37 0.44
CA THR A 46 -0.32 -6.90 0.57
C THR A 46 0.05 -7.49 -0.79
N HIS A 47 1.24 -7.15 -1.26
CA HIS A 47 1.72 -7.60 -2.56
C HIS A 47 2.78 -8.68 -2.37
N ASN A 48 2.72 -9.71 -3.18
CA ASN A 48 3.63 -10.84 -3.03
C ASN A 48 4.31 -11.14 -4.36
N GLN A 49 5.48 -10.61 -4.55
CA GLN A 49 6.24 -10.81 -5.78
C GLN A 49 6.80 -12.22 -5.91
N ASP A 50 6.91 -12.94 -4.80
CA ASP A 50 7.48 -14.30 -4.83
C ASP A 50 6.44 -15.36 -5.18
N GLY A 51 5.18 -15.01 -5.20
CA GLY A 51 4.11 -15.96 -5.44
C GLY A 51 3.89 -16.95 -4.31
N ARG A 52 4.52 -16.73 -3.16
CA ARG A 52 4.44 -17.67 -2.05
C ARG A 52 3.34 -17.38 -1.07
N ARG A 53 2.80 -16.17 -1.10
CA ARG A 53 1.75 -15.76 -0.17
C ARG A 53 0.57 -15.27 -0.95
N ILE A 54 -0.59 -15.46 -0.38
CA ILE A 54 -1.83 -14.96 -0.97
C ILE A 54 -1.95 -13.48 -0.57
N PRO A 55 -2.13 -12.57 -1.54
CA PRO A 55 -2.34 -11.17 -1.21
C PRO A 55 -3.56 -11.00 -0.33
N LYS A 56 -3.46 -10.10 0.65
CA LYS A 56 -4.56 -9.76 1.53
C LYS A 56 -5.01 -8.34 1.28
N CYS A 57 -6.32 -8.14 1.23
CA CYS A 57 -6.89 -6.81 1.15
C CYS A 57 -6.80 -6.16 2.53
N LEU A 58 -6.16 -4.99 2.60
CA LEU A 58 -6.07 -4.23 3.84
C LEU A 58 -7.28 -3.35 4.05
N GLY A 59 -7.98 -2.99 2.99
CA GLY A 59 -9.18 -2.19 3.08
C GLY A 59 -9.39 -1.31 1.88
N LEU A 60 -10.51 -0.57 1.91
CA LEU A 60 -10.86 0.43 0.92
C LEU A 60 -10.75 1.81 1.56
N TYR A 61 -10.21 2.76 0.83
CA TYR A 61 -9.93 4.10 1.34
C TYR A 61 -10.37 5.15 0.34
N GLN A 62 -10.73 6.33 0.85
CA GLN A 62 -11.21 7.42 0.02
C GLN A 62 -10.09 8.17 -0.68
N THR A 63 -8.88 8.14 -0.13
CA THR A 63 -7.74 8.81 -0.73
C THR A 63 -6.55 7.88 -0.80
N PHE A 64 -5.63 8.20 -1.72
CA PHE A 64 -4.38 7.46 -1.81
C PHE A 64 -3.59 7.55 -0.51
N GLU A 65 -3.58 8.72 0.12
CA GLU A 65 -2.85 8.94 1.36
C GLU A 65 -3.37 8.07 2.48
N GLN A 66 -4.67 7.86 2.55
CA GLN A 66 -5.25 6.96 3.55
C GLN A 66 -4.82 5.52 3.30
N ALA A 67 -4.83 5.10 2.05
CA ALA A 67 -4.39 3.76 1.68
C ALA A 67 -2.90 3.57 1.97
N GLU A 68 -2.11 4.59 1.66
CA GLU A 68 -0.68 4.58 1.93
C GLU A 68 -0.41 4.46 3.43
N GLU A 69 -1.15 5.21 4.24
CA GLU A 69 -1.00 5.14 5.68
C GLU A 69 -1.34 3.77 6.22
N ALA A 70 -2.38 3.14 5.69
CA ALA A 70 -2.74 1.79 6.09
C ALA A 70 -1.61 0.80 5.79
N CYS A 71 -0.97 0.94 4.63
CA CYS A 71 0.17 0.11 4.30
C CYS A 71 1.35 0.37 5.25
N SER A 72 1.61 1.62 5.55
CA SER A 72 2.70 1.99 6.46
C SER A 72 2.49 1.44 7.85
N ARG A 73 1.25 1.45 8.34
CA ARG A 73 0.92 0.89 9.64
C ARG A 73 1.08 -0.62 9.67
N HIS A 74 0.77 -1.27 8.57
CA HIS A 74 0.90 -2.71 8.46
C HIS A 74 2.36 -3.13 8.36
N ALA A 75 3.20 -2.29 7.80
CA ALA A 75 4.62 -2.59 7.63
C ALA A 75 5.31 -2.74 8.97
N PRO A 76 6.25 -3.71 9.07
CA PRO A 76 7.00 -3.90 10.31
C PRO A 76 7.92 -2.73 10.65
#